data_59edb2a314aa700b74345ffe59c15006
#
_entry.id   59edb2a314aa700b74345ffe59c15006
#
_cell.length_a   1.000
_cell.length_b   1.000
_cell.length_c   1.000
_cell.angle_alpha   90.00
_cell.angle_beta   90.00
_cell.angle_gamma   90.00
#
_symmetry.space_group_name_H-M   'P 1'
#
loop_
_entity.id
_entity.type
_entity.pdbx_description
1 polymer ?
#
loop_
_entity_poly.entity_id
_entity_poly.type
_entity_poly.pdbx_seq_one_letter_code
_entity_poly.pdbx_strand_id
1 'polypeptide(L)'
;MTEKHGPLVREPETGDRRQEWGTIAENAVRMDPSDAEAVVDALSVDHAGSFNLFYLLRKHHWTAEGTHHEAVGDFLADAAQRVREMNDEVAVRIVELGGIPPNTPPTIQERAEVHLEAEDRYDLRASLAGDLEGYATLLAGMRDHVELVERRGDQTSGTLLRDHLDALEPDADTIQQLLEADTLVRPGVLQ
;
A
#
# COMPACT_ATOMS: atom_id res chain seq x y z
N MET A 1 28.71 -15.76 4.97
CA MET A 1 27.38 -15.66 5.60
C MET A 1 26.57 -14.81 4.67
N THR A 2 25.61 -15.39 3.96
CA THR A 2 24.69 -14.68 3.06
C THR A 2 23.79 -13.81 3.94
N GLU A 3 23.80 -12.50 3.75
CA GLU A 3 22.91 -11.58 4.45
C GLU A 3 21.45 -11.97 4.18
N LYS A 4 20.82 -12.54 5.19
CA LYS A 4 19.48 -13.11 5.11
C LYS A 4 18.39 -12.02 4.96
N HIS A 5 18.74 -10.74 5.17
CA HIS A 5 17.80 -9.64 5.34
C HIS A 5 18.08 -8.41 4.44
N GLY A 6 19.10 -8.45 3.57
CA GLY A 6 19.50 -7.31 2.74
C GLY A 6 20.61 -6.45 3.39
N PRO A 7 21.28 -5.60 2.60
CA PRO A 7 22.56 -4.99 2.98
C PRO A 7 22.49 -3.97 4.14
N LEU A 8 21.32 -3.42 4.44
CA LEU A 8 21.13 -2.43 5.52
C LEU A 8 20.20 -2.93 6.63
N VAL A 9 19.84 -4.21 6.63
CA VAL A 9 19.00 -4.83 7.66
C VAL A 9 19.87 -5.73 8.52
N ARG A 10 19.87 -5.51 9.83
CA ARG A 10 20.67 -6.30 10.79
C ARG A 10 19.82 -6.78 11.96
N GLU A 11 20.15 -7.93 12.49
CA GLU A 11 19.60 -8.38 13.76
C GLU A 11 20.19 -7.54 14.92
N PRO A 12 19.41 -7.26 16.00
CA PRO A 12 19.94 -6.67 17.21
C PRO A 12 21.07 -7.52 17.80
N GLU A 13 22.13 -6.87 18.30
CA GLU A 13 23.27 -7.58 18.92
C GLU A 13 22.93 -8.15 20.30
N THR A 14 21.91 -7.61 20.94
CA THR A 14 21.50 -8.00 22.30
C THR A 14 19.97 -8.13 22.37
N GLY A 15 19.50 -9.02 23.24
CA GLY A 15 18.08 -9.29 23.44
C GLY A 15 17.66 -10.63 22.84
N ASP A 16 16.56 -11.17 23.39
CA ASP A 16 15.98 -12.42 22.92
C ASP A 16 14.98 -12.18 21.80
N ARG A 17 15.03 -12.97 20.75
CA ARG A 17 14.01 -13.00 19.73
C ARG A 17 12.72 -13.54 20.36
N ARG A 18 11.68 -12.72 20.42
CA ARG A 18 10.37 -13.10 20.98
C ARG A 18 9.46 -13.80 19.98
N GLN A 19 9.61 -13.46 18.71
CA GLN A 19 8.84 -14.05 17.62
C GLN A 19 9.70 -14.03 16.35
N GLU A 20 9.64 -15.07 15.56
CA GLU A 20 10.25 -15.10 14.23
C GLU A 20 9.28 -14.49 13.22
N TRP A 21 9.77 -13.66 12.30
CA TRP A 21 8.96 -13.09 11.23
C TRP A 21 8.37 -14.21 10.33
N GLY A 22 7.12 -14.06 9.93
CA GLY A 22 6.40 -15.10 9.17
C GLY A 22 5.75 -16.17 10.04
N THR A 23 5.73 -16.01 11.37
CA THR A 23 5.01 -16.89 12.29
C THR A 23 3.83 -16.16 12.93
N ILE A 24 2.86 -16.93 13.40
CA ILE A 24 1.69 -16.42 14.15
C ILE A 24 1.86 -16.77 15.63
N ALA A 25 1.85 -15.74 16.48
CA ALA A 25 1.81 -15.90 17.93
C ALA A 25 0.36 -16.09 18.41
N GLU A 26 0.21 -16.56 19.66
CA GLU A 26 -1.11 -16.53 20.31
C GLU A 26 -1.68 -15.11 20.29
N ASN A 27 -2.94 -14.99 19.89
CA ASN A 27 -3.64 -13.71 19.80
C ASN A 27 -4.81 -13.62 20.76
N ALA A 28 -5.10 -12.40 21.23
CA ALA A 28 -6.14 -12.15 22.22
C ALA A 28 -7.56 -12.42 21.67
N VAL A 29 -7.75 -12.38 20.36
CA VAL A 29 -9.04 -12.65 19.70
C VAL A 29 -9.30 -14.15 19.54
N ARG A 30 -8.31 -15.01 19.84
CA ARG A 30 -8.40 -16.47 19.83
C ARG A 30 -8.81 -17.04 18.47
N MET A 31 -8.39 -16.40 17.39
CA MET A 31 -8.54 -16.95 16.05
C MET A 31 -7.69 -18.23 15.91
N ASP A 32 -8.20 -19.21 15.18
CA ASP A 32 -7.43 -20.42 14.87
C ASP A 32 -6.13 -20.06 14.16
N PRO A 33 -4.97 -20.62 14.55
CA PRO A 33 -3.68 -20.25 13.97
C PRO A 33 -3.62 -20.34 12.44
N SER A 34 -4.26 -21.33 11.84
CA SER A 34 -4.25 -21.49 10.38
C SER A 34 -5.12 -20.45 9.66
N ASP A 35 -6.20 -20.01 10.30
CA ASP A 35 -7.04 -18.94 9.78
C ASP A 35 -6.34 -17.58 9.97
N ALA A 36 -5.72 -17.35 11.14
CA ALA A 36 -4.93 -16.15 11.41
C ALA A 36 -3.75 -16.01 10.43
N GLU A 37 -3.04 -17.09 10.11
CA GLU A 37 -1.96 -17.10 9.13
C GLU A 37 -2.45 -16.64 7.75
N ALA A 38 -3.55 -17.21 7.26
CA ALA A 38 -4.12 -16.84 5.97
C ALA A 38 -4.59 -15.38 5.91
N VAL A 39 -5.18 -14.86 7.00
CA VAL A 39 -5.60 -13.46 7.10
C VAL A 39 -4.39 -12.53 7.17
N VAL A 40 -3.39 -12.84 7.98
CA VAL A 40 -2.15 -12.06 8.11
C VAL A 40 -1.39 -12.01 6.79
N ASP A 41 -1.34 -13.10 6.03
CA ASP A 41 -0.71 -13.14 4.71
C ASP A 41 -1.42 -12.19 3.73
N ALA A 42 -2.75 -12.20 3.66
CA ALA A 42 -3.54 -11.30 2.82
C ALA A 42 -3.33 -9.83 3.23
N LEU A 43 -3.48 -9.52 4.51
CA LEU A 43 -3.26 -8.16 5.02
C LEU A 43 -1.82 -7.68 4.80
N SER A 44 -0.83 -8.58 4.80
CA SER A 44 0.57 -8.24 4.56
C SER A 44 0.82 -7.83 3.09
N VAL A 45 0.07 -8.37 2.14
CA VAL A 45 0.10 -7.94 0.73
C VAL A 45 -0.49 -6.54 0.60
N ASP A 46 -1.66 -6.29 1.20
CA ASP A 46 -2.30 -4.95 1.19
C ASP A 46 -1.41 -3.90 1.86
N HIS A 47 -0.82 -4.25 3.00
CA HIS A 47 0.11 -3.38 3.72
C HIS A 47 1.36 -3.05 2.89
N ALA A 48 1.97 -4.03 2.23
CA ALA A 48 3.13 -3.80 1.38
C ALA A 48 2.76 -2.99 0.12
N GLY A 49 1.62 -3.29 -0.50
CA GLY A 49 1.08 -2.56 -1.65
C GLY A 49 0.80 -1.10 -1.33
N SER A 50 0.23 -0.82 -0.15
CA SER A 50 -0.03 0.55 0.31
C SER A 50 1.25 1.35 0.55
N PHE A 51 2.35 0.74 1.02
CA PHE A 51 3.65 1.42 1.07
C PHE A 51 4.11 1.88 -0.30
N ASN A 52 4.04 1.00 -1.31
CA ASN A 52 4.45 1.35 -2.66
C ASN A 52 3.56 2.46 -3.24
N LEU A 53 2.24 2.39 -3.06
CA LEU A 53 1.32 3.46 -3.49
C LEU A 53 1.63 4.79 -2.78
N PHE A 54 1.88 4.76 -1.47
CA PHE A 54 2.31 5.93 -0.71
C PHE A 54 3.58 6.56 -1.29
N TYR A 55 4.59 5.75 -1.64
CA TYR A 55 5.84 6.26 -2.24
C TYR A 55 5.61 6.89 -3.62
N LEU A 56 4.75 6.29 -4.46
CA LEU A 56 4.35 6.87 -5.76
C LEU A 56 3.72 8.25 -5.58
N LEU A 57 2.65 8.33 -4.80
CA LEU A 57 1.91 9.57 -4.54
C LEU A 57 2.82 10.67 -3.96
N ARG A 58 3.71 10.31 -3.04
CA ARG A 58 4.69 11.26 -2.47
C ARG A 58 5.70 11.75 -3.49
N LYS A 59 6.26 10.86 -4.31
CA LYS A 59 7.16 11.23 -5.41
C LYS A 59 6.47 12.21 -6.35
N HIS A 60 5.25 11.89 -6.78
CA HIS A 60 4.51 12.69 -7.74
C HIS A 60 4.03 14.02 -7.15
N HIS A 61 3.66 14.07 -5.87
CA HIS A 61 3.44 15.33 -5.14
C HIS A 61 4.66 16.26 -5.22
N TRP A 62 5.87 15.76 -4.93
CA TRP A 62 7.09 16.57 -4.94
C TRP A 62 7.53 17.01 -6.33
N THR A 63 7.17 16.26 -7.36
CA THR A 63 7.64 16.48 -8.74
C THR A 63 6.56 17.03 -9.66
N ALA A 64 5.33 17.26 -9.14
CA ALA A 64 4.24 17.84 -9.91
C ALA A 64 4.67 19.15 -10.57
N GLU A 65 4.36 19.30 -11.86
CA GLU A 65 4.67 20.49 -12.64
C GLU A 65 3.54 20.81 -13.64
N GLY A 66 3.59 22.02 -14.22
CA GLY A 66 2.60 22.49 -15.18
C GLY A 66 1.57 23.43 -14.56
N THR A 67 0.57 23.84 -15.34
CA THR A 67 -0.37 24.92 -15.01
C THR A 67 -1.20 24.62 -13.75
N HIS A 68 -1.48 23.35 -13.48
CA HIS A 68 -2.32 22.91 -12.36
C HIS A 68 -1.53 22.20 -11.25
N HIS A 69 -0.21 22.39 -11.22
CA HIS A 69 0.68 21.62 -10.31
C HIS A 69 0.31 21.79 -8.82
N GLU A 70 -0.15 22.97 -8.39
CA GLU A 70 -0.54 23.19 -6.99
C GLU A 70 -1.75 22.31 -6.62
N ALA A 71 -2.85 22.41 -7.38
CA ALA A 71 -4.07 21.66 -7.07
C ALA A 71 -3.87 20.14 -7.15
N VAL A 72 -3.12 19.66 -8.15
CA VAL A 72 -2.80 18.24 -8.28
C VAL A 72 -1.82 17.81 -7.19
N GLY A 73 -0.83 18.65 -6.87
CA GLY A 73 0.12 18.37 -5.79
C GLY A 73 -0.57 18.28 -4.42
N ASP A 74 -1.50 19.18 -4.11
CA ASP A 74 -2.27 19.16 -2.86
C ASP A 74 -3.13 17.89 -2.78
N PHE A 75 -3.83 17.55 -3.87
CA PHE A 75 -4.58 16.30 -3.95
C PHE A 75 -3.71 15.07 -3.69
N LEU A 76 -2.53 14.99 -4.34
CA LEU A 76 -1.60 13.85 -4.16
C LEU A 76 -1.04 13.78 -2.72
N ALA A 77 -0.83 14.93 -2.06
CA ALA A 77 -0.41 14.96 -0.67
C ALA A 77 -1.49 14.40 0.27
N ASP A 78 -2.76 14.81 0.06
CA ASP A 78 -3.90 14.34 0.84
C ASP A 78 -4.16 12.84 0.57
N ALA A 79 -4.06 12.40 -0.68
CA ALA A 79 -4.18 10.99 -1.06
C ALA A 79 -3.08 10.14 -0.40
N ALA A 80 -1.83 10.60 -0.42
CA ALA A 80 -0.73 9.93 0.27
C ALA A 80 -0.98 9.81 1.79
N GLN A 81 -1.59 10.83 2.41
CA GLN A 81 -1.92 10.78 3.83
C GLN A 81 -2.99 9.71 4.13
N ARG A 82 -4.05 9.61 3.29
CA ARG A 82 -5.08 8.57 3.43
C ARG A 82 -4.49 7.17 3.31
N VAL A 83 -3.64 6.93 2.31
CA VAL A 83 -2.97 5.64 2.11
C VAL A 83 -2.07 5.30 3.31
N ARG A 84 -1.38 6.29 3.89
CA ARG A 84 -0.56 6.10 5.09
C ARG A 84 -1.40 5.71 6.31
N GLU A 85 -2.55 6.36 6.53
CA GLU A 85 -3.46 6.03 7.62
C GLU A 85 -3.97 4.59 7.49
N MET A 86 -4.41 4.20 6.30
CA MET A 86 -4.74 2.82 5.97
C MET A 86 -3.60 1.85 6.31
N ASN A 87 -2.38 2.18 5.88
CA ASN A 87 -1.20 1.34 6.10
C ASN A 87 -0.98 1.07 7.60
N ASP A 88 -1.06 2.12 8.44
CA ASP A 88 -0.91 2.01 9.88
C ASP A 88 -2.02 1.13 10.51
N GLU A 89 -3.27 1.27 10.08
CA GLU A 89 -4.40 0.49 10.60
C GLU A 89 -4.29 -1.00 10.22
N VAL A 90 -3.90 -1.30 8.99
CA VAL A 90 -3.65 -2.69 8.54
C VAL A 90 -2.50 -3.31 9.34
N ALA A 91 -1.41 -2.57 9.58
CA ALA A 91 -0.30 -3.04 10.40
C ALA A 91 -0.73 -3.38 11.83
N VAL A 92 -1.55 -2.54 12.45
CA VAL A 92 -2.12 -2.80 13.79
C VAL A 92 -2.95 -4.07 13.77
N ARG A 93 -3.80 -4.26 12.73
CA ARG A 93 -4.63 -5.46 12.61
C ARG A 93 -3.80 -6.74 12.46
N ILE A 94 -2.72 -6.72 11.69
CA ILE A 94 -1.77 -7.84 11.59
C ILE A 94 -1.23 -8.23 12.98
N VAL A 95 -0.84 -7.23 13.79
CA VAL A 95 -0.32 -7.48 15.15
C VAL A 95 -1.39 -8.04 16.09
N GLU A 96 -2.62 -7.55 16.01
CA GLU A 96 -3.77 -8.08 16.79
C GLU A 96 -4.03 -9.56 16.50
N LEU A 97 -3.78 -9.99 15.27
CA LEU A 97 -3.91 -11.39 14.83
C LEU A 97 -2.69 -12.26 15.18
N GLY A 98 -1.68 -11.70 15.84
CA GLY A 98 -0.45 -12.39 16.24
C GLY A 98 0.62 -12.43 15.15
N GLY A 99 0.47 -11.67 14.07
CA GLY A 99 1.48 -11.53 13.00
C GLY A 99 2.49 -10.43 13.29
N ILE A 100 3.46 -10.30 12.39
CA ILE A 100 4.42 -9.18 12.33
C ILE A 100 4.27 -8.53 10.94
N PRO A 101 3.91 -7.25 10.84
CA PRO A 101 3.75 -6.60 9.53
C PRO A 101 5.10 -6.47 8.80
N PRO A 102 5.14 -6.64 7.47
CA PRO A 102 6.34 -6.37 6.69
C PRO A 102 6.73 -4.89 6.80
N ASN A 103 8.00 -4.60 7.13
CA ASN A 103 8.43 -3.23 7.40
C ASN A 103 9.80 -2.88 6.80
N THR A 104 10.54 -3.85 6.28
CA THR A 104 11.83 -3.57 5.63
C THR A 104 11.64 -3.43 4.11
N PRO A 105 12.39 -2.54 3.43
CA PRO A 105 12.27 -2.38 1.99
C PRO A 105 12.35 -3.68 1.19
N PRO A 106 13.27 -4.62 1.47
CA PRO A 106 13.30 -5.90 0.78
C PRO A 106 12.00 -6.71 0.94
N THR A 107 11.45 -6.76 2.16
CA THR A 107 10.23 -7.53 2.45
C THR A 107 8.99 -6.87 1.83
N ILE A 108 8.94 -5.52 1.82
CA ILE A 108 7.88 -4.78 1.14
C ILE A 108 7.93 -5.08 -0.36
N GLN A 109 9.11 -5.03 -0.99
CA GLN A 109 9.28 -5.32 -2.42
C GLN A 109 8.94 -6.78 -2.78
N GLU A 110 9.17 -7.72 -1.88
CA GLU A 110 8.83 -9.13 -2.08
C GLU A 110 7.31 -9.37 -2.04
N ARG A 111 6.58 -8.60 -1.23
CA ARG A 111 5.16 -8.81 -0.96
C ARG A 111 4.22 -7.89 -1.73
N ALA A 112 4.68 -6.70 -2.12
CA ALA A 112 3.84 -5.71 -2.78
C ALA A 112 3.51 -6.11 -4.22
N GLU A 113 2.24 -5.98 -4.59
CA GLU A 113 1.76 -6.13 -5.97
C GLU A 113 1.77 -4.79 -6.73
N VAL A 114 1.71 -3.67 -6.01
CA VAL A 114 1.81 -2.32 -6.59
C VAL A 114 3.25 -2.05 -7.00
N HIS A 115 3.46 -1.77 -8.29
CA HIS A 115 4.78 -1.46 -8.84
C HIS A 115 5.17 0.00 -8.60
N LEU A 116 6.43 0.24 -8.26
CA LEU A 116 6.99 1.59 -8.18
C LEU A 116 7.40 2.10 -9.56
N GLU A 117 7.26 3.40 -9.78
CA GLU A 117 7.87 4.10 -10.91
C GLU A 117 9.39 4.22 -10.69
N ALA A 118 10.18 4.14 -11.76
CA ALA A 118 11.63 4.39 -11.70
C ALA A 118 11.96 5.78 -11.13
N GLU A 119 13.21 5.97 -10.65
CA GLU A 119 13.65 7.22 -10.00
C GLU A 119 13.68 8.45 -10.91
N ASP A 120 13.60 8.25 -12.23
CA ASP A 120 13.55 9.35 -13.19
C ASP A 120 12.29 10.21 -13.02
N ARG A 121 12.33 11.43 -13.54
CA ARG A 121 11.19 12.34 -13.57
C ARG A 121 10.46 12.22 -14.89
N TYR A 122 9.17 11.92 -14.82
CA TYR A 122 8.29 11.79 -15.98
C TYR A 122 7.28 12.95 -16.02
N ASP A 123 6.55 13.09 -17.13
CA ASP A 123 5.47 14.07 -17.20
C ASP A 123 4.32 13.70 -16.26
N LEU A 124 3.61 14.71 -15.76
CA LEU A 124 2.56 14.54 -14.74
C LEU A 124 1.46 13.57 -15.20
N ARG A 125 1.11 13.54 -16.48
CA ARG A 125 0.10 12.63 -17.02
C ARG A 125 0.56 11.17 -16.94
N ALA A 126 1.82 10.89 -17.26
CA ALA A 126 2.39 9.55 -17.15
C ALA A 126 2.45 9.09 -15.68
N SER A 127 2.85 9.98 -14.78
CA SER A 127 2.88 9.71 -13.34
C SER A 127 1.48 9.44 -12.77
N LEU A 128 0.48 10.25 -13.12
CA LEU A 128 -0.91 10.01 -12.70
C LEU A 128 -1.49 8.71 -13.27
N ALA A 129 -1.10 8.32 -14.49
CA ALA A 129 -1.51 7.02 -15.03
C ALA A 129 -0.89 5.85 -14.23
N GLY A 130 0.35 6.00 -13.78
CA GLY A 130 1.01 5.04 -12.87
C GLY A 130 0.33 4.98 -11.50
N ASP A 131 -0.08 6.13 -10.94
CA ASP A 131 -0.85 6.19 -9.69
C ASP A 131 -2.19 5.48 -9.83
N LEU A 132 -2.92 5.71 -10.93
CA LEU A 132 -4.20 5.04 -11.19
C LEU A 132 -4.04 3.52 -11.27
N GLU A 133 -2.99 3.03 -11.94
CA GLU A 133 -2.69 1.59 -11.99
C GLU A 133 -2.35 1.05 -10.59
N GLY A 134 -1.59 1.82 -9.79
CA GLY A 134 -1.29 1.47 -8.41
C GLY A 134 -2.56 1.34 -7.55
N TYR A 135 -3.48 2.29 -7.65
CA TYR A 135 -4.80 2.20 -7.00
C TYR A 135 -5.59 1.00 -7.51
N ALA A 136 -5.69 0.81 -8.82
CA ALA A 136 -6.45 -0.30 -9.41
C ALA A 136 -5.95 -1.65 -8.91
N THR A 137 -4.64 -1.84 -8.83
CA THR A 137 -3.99 -3.06 -8.31
C THR A 137 -4.33 -3.27 -6.84
N LEU A 138 -4.13 -2.25 -6.00
CA LEU A 138 -4.38 -2.34 -4.55
C LEU A 138 -5.86 -2.62 -4.28
N LEU A 139 -6.77 -1.86 -4.89
CA LEU A 139 -8.21 -1.99 -4.69
C LEU A 139 -8.74 -3.36 -5.17
N ALA A 140 -8.20 -3.91 -6.26
CA ALA A 140 -8.57 -5.25 -6.73
C ALA A 140 -8.14 -6.32 -5.72
N GLY A 141 -6.89 -6.29 -5.25
CA GLY A 141 -6.38 -7.20 -4.23
C GLY A 141 -7.19 -7.14 -2.95
N MET A 142 -7.51 -5.93 -2.47
CA MET A 142 -8.31 -5.75 -1.25
C MET A 142 -9.71 -6.35 -1.38
N ARG A 143 -10.37 -6.25 -2.55
CA ARG A 143 -11.70 -6.89 -2.75
C ARG A 143 -11.61 -8.41 -2.63
N ASP A 144 -10.58 -9.03 -3.22
CA ASP A 144 -10.33 -10.46 -3.10
C ASP A 144 -10.01 -10.85 -1.65
N HIS A 145 -9.27 -10.01 -0.94
CA HIS A 145 -8.93 -10.22 0.47
C HIS A 145 -10.13 -10.05 1.40
N VAL A 146 -11.08 -9.15 1.13
CA VAL A 146 -12.37 -9.09 1.85
C VAL A 146 -13.06 -10.46 1.82
N GLU A 147 -13.19 -11.07 0.63
CA GLU A 147 -13.81 -12.38 0.51
C GLU A 147 -13.01 -13.47 1.25
N LEU A 148 -11.68 -13.40 1.21
CA LEU A 148 -10.81 -14.37 1.89
C LEU A 148 -10.99 -14.30 3.40
N VAL A 149 -10.85 -13.11 4.00
CA VAL A 149 -10.88 -12.94 5.46
C VAL A 149 -12.26 -13.31 6.02
N GLU A 150 -13.34 -13.01 5.30
CA GLU A 150 -14.69 -13.39 5.71
C GLU A 150 -14.91 -14.89 5.66
N ARG A 151 -14.41 -15.59 4.64
CA ARG A 151 -14.43 -17.07 4.60
C ARG A 151 -13.66 -17.71 5.74
N ARG A 152 -12.66 -17.00 6.31
CA ARG A 152 -11.90 -17.40 7.50
C ARG A 152 -12.58 -16.97 8.81
N GLY A 153 -13.77 -16.37 8.75
CA GLY A 153 -14.53 -15.91 9.91
C GLY A 153 -14.08 -14.58 10.50
N ASP A 154 -13.15 -13.87 9.86
CA ASP A 154 -12.67 -12.57 10.32
C ASP A 154 -13.47 -11.39 9.72
N GLN A 155 -14.65 -11.16 10.29
CA GLN A 155 -15.52 -10.06 9.91
C GLN A 155 -14.89 -8.68 10.21
N THR A 156 -14.04 -8.60 11.23
CA THR A 156 -13.38 -7.35 11.64
C THR A 156 -12.39 -6.90 10.57
N SER A 157 -11.52 -7.79 10.08
CA SER A 157 -10.63 -7.47 8.95
C SER A 157 -11.42 -7.19 7.68
N GLY A 158 -12.53 -7.91 7.42
CA GLY A 158 -13.40 -7.62 6.28
C GLY A 158 -14.03 -6.23 6.35
N THR A 159 -14.44 -5.76 7.53
CA THR A 159 -14.95 -4.40 7.74
C THR A 159 -13.85 -3.37 7.51
N LEU A 160 -12.67 -3.55 8.11
CA LEU A 160 -11.51 -2.69 7.94
C LEU A 160 -11.16 -2.48 6.45
N LEU A 161 -11.07 -3.58 5.69
CA LEU A 161 -10.75 -3.50 4.26
C LEU A 161 -11.84 -2.80 3.46
N ARG A 162 -13.14 -2.96 3.79
CA ARG A 162 -14.23 -2.21 3.14
C ARG A 162 -14.16 -0.72 3.44
N ASP A 163 -13.89 -0.33 4.68
CA ASP A 163 -13.75 1.07 5.07
C ASP A 163 -12.60 1.71 4.27
N HIS A 164 -11.51 0.97 4.03
CA HIS A 164 -10.41 1.43 3.18
C HIS A 164 -10.78 1.51 1.71
N LEU A 165 -11.52 0.54 1.16
CA LEU A 165 -12.05 0.61 -0.20
C LEU A 165 -12.90 1.87 -0.38
N ASP A 166 -13.83 2.13 0.54
CA ASP A 166 -14.70 3.31 0.51
C ASP A 166 -13.91 4.62 0.58
N ALA A 167 -12.77 4.64 1.28
CA ALA A 167 -11.91 5.82 1.40
C ALA A 167 -10.99 6.05 0.18
N LEU A 168 -10.56 4.99 -0.51
CA LEU A 168 -9.56 5.07 -1.57
C LEU A 168 -10.17 5.10 -2.99
N GLU A 169 -11.34 4.52 -3.22
CA GLU A 169 -12.01 4.52 -4.53
C GLU A 169 -12.25 5.94 -5.08
N PRO A 170 -12.65 6.96 -4.26
CA PRO A 170 -12.79 8.33 -4.73
C PRO A 170 -11.49 8.97 -5.23
N ASP A 171 -10.33 8.56 -4.70
CA ASP A 171 -9.04 9.05 -5.16
C ASP A 171 -8.72 8.53 -6.57
N ALA A 172 -8.97 7.24 -6.81
CA ALA A 172 -8.81 6.64 -8.13
C ALA A 172 -9.73 7.30 -9.17
N ASP A 173 -10.99 7.57 -8.82
CA ASP A 173 -11.94 8.29 -9.68
C ASP A 173 -11.46 9.72 -9.98
N THR A 174 -10.93 10.42 -8.98
CA THR A 174 -10.36 11.76 -9.16
C THR A 174 -9.18 11.76 -10.13
N ILE A 175 -8.27 10.79 -9.99
CA ILE A 175 -7.13 10.65 -10.91
C ILE A 175 -7.62 10.34 -12.33
N GLN A 176 -8.60 9.45 -12.48
CA GLN A 176 -9.20 9.15 -13.77
C GLN A 176 -9.78 10.40 -14.42
N GLN A 177 -10.55 11.21 -13.67
CA GLN A 177 -11.11 12.48 -14.17
C GLN A 177 -10.02 13.48 -14.59
N LEU A 178 -8.92 13.56 -13.83
CA LEU A 178 -7.75 14.38 -14.20
C LEU A 178 -7.12 13.91 -15.52
N LEU A 179 -7.03 12.60 -15.73
CA LEU A 179 -6.48 12.01 -16.96
C LEU A 179 -7.40 12.20 -18.18
N GLU A 180 -8.71 12.24 -17.99
CA GLU A 180 -9.70 12.49 -19.04
C GLU A 180 -9.79 13.97 -19.43
N ALA A 181 -9.42 14.90 -18.54
CA ALA A 181 -9.48 16.32 -18.79
C ALA A 181 -8.48 16.74 -19.87
N ASP A 182 -8.96 17.48 -20.88
CA ASP A 182 -8.11 18.03 -21.98
C ASP A 182 -7.11 19.10 -21.51
N THR A 183 -7.23 19.55 -20.25
CA THR A 183 -6.37 20.56 -19.62
C THR A 183 -5.00 20.02 -19.17
N LEU A 184 -4.84 18.71 -19.03
CA LEU A 184 -3.50 18.12 -18.86
C LEU A 184 -2.82 18.12 -20.23
N VAL A 185 -1.70 18.86 -20.34
CA VAL A 185 -0.96 19.06 -21.59
C VAL A 185 -0.64 17.70 -22.24
N ARG A 186 -1.20 17.46 -23.42
CA ARG A 186 -0.84 16.29 -24.24
C ARG A 186 0.53 16.54 -24.85
N PRO A 187 1.47 15.57 -24.83
CA PRO A 187 2.72 15.67 -25.54
C PRO A 187 2.42 15.96 -27.03
N GLY A 188 2.89 17.11 -27.57
CA GLY A 188 2.74 17.47 -28.98
C GLY A 188 1.85 18.69 -29.27
N VAL A 189 1.25 19.34 -28.29
CA VAL A 189 0.44 20.56 -28.49
C VAL A 189 1.27 21.85 -28.41
N LEU A 190 2.52 21.77 -27.98
CA LEU A 190 3.49 22.88 -28.01
C LEU A 190 4.46 22.68 -29.18
N GLN A 191 4.02 22.97 -30.41
CA GLN A 191 4.89 23.27 -31.55
C GLN A 191 4.72 24.73 -31.94
#